data_f1be8bcf2892338b877898e974b19022
#
_entry.id   f1be8bcf2892338b877898e974b19022
#
_cell.length_a   1.000
_cell.length_b   1.000
_cell.length_c   1.000
_cell.angle_alpha   90.00
_cell.angle_beta   90.00
_cell.angle_gamma   90.00
#
_symmetry.space_group_name_H-M   'P 1'
#
loop_
_entity.id
_entity.type
_entity.pdbx_description
1 polymer ?
#
loop_
_entity_poly.entity_id
_entity_poly.type
_entity_poly.pdbx_seq_one_letter_code
_entity_poly.pdbx_strand_id
1 'polypeptide(L)'
;MTTITEQEAAPKLTAKDFVSNQEVKWCPGCGDYSILKQVQTVFPDFGVPKEDIVFISGIGCAARFTYYMDTYGMHSIHGRAAAIASGVKALNPKLSVWMVSGDGDAFSIGGNHFIHLMRKNFDLNYLVFNNEIYGLTKGQYSPTSEKGKVAKSTPYGSVEEPFNPSELALGARSSFVARSLDRDPKHMQMVLKRANDHKGTSFVEIYQNCPVFNDGTFFVFSEKETKQEQSIYLEHGKPLVFGSGGNKGIKLDGTKPVIVNLGENGASANDLWIHDEHDKTKAHIIASFFDTAYDGVDFPRPFGVIYSEDRSTYEESMQNQIDELIARKGRPSLDKILSGDKTWTIM
;
A
#
# COMPACT_ATOMS: atom_id res chain seq x y z
N MET A 1 5.08 0.41 53.60
CA MET A 1 4.15 1.09 52.68
C MET A 1 4.99 1.67 51.57
N THR A 2 5.09 0.96 50.49
CA THR A 2 5.84 1.39 49.27
C THR A 2 4.87 2.19 48.41
N THR A 3 5.11 3.49 48.34
CA THR A 3 4.36 4.41 47.48
C THR A 3 4.52 3.96 46.03
N ILE A 4 3.42 3.56 45.42
CA ILE A 4 3.33 3.35 43.97
C ILE A 4 3.44 4.75 43.35
N THR A 5 4.58 5.08 42.78
CA THR A 5 4.76 6.27 41.96
C THR A 5 3.81 6.13 40.77
N GLU A 6 2.88 7.08 40.62
CA GLU A 6 2.11 7.27 39.39
C GLU A 6 3.11 7.34 38.22
N GLN A 7 3.04 6.39 37.30
CA GLN A 7 3.76 6.49 36.03
C GLN A 7 3.20 7.73 35.33
N GLU A 8 4.01 8.77 35.21
CA GLU A 8 3.72 9.90 34.32
C GLU A 8 3.36 9.35 32.95
N ALA A 9 2.16 9.70 32.48
CA ALA A 9 1.75 9.33 31.12
C ALA A 9 2.78 9.88 30.12
N ALA A 10 3.30 9.01 29.27
CA ALA A 10 4.25 9.41 28.24
C ALA A 10 3.71 10.60 27.44
N PRO A 11 4.54 11.60 27.13
CA PRO A 11 4.09 12.80 26.41
C PRO A 11 3.46 12.39 25.08
N LYS A 12 2.30 12.97 24.77
CA LYS A 12 1.60 12.71 23.52
C LYS A 12 2.45 13.20 22.34
N LEU A 13 2.85 12.28 21.47
CA LEU A 13 3.61 12.59 20.26
C LEU A 13 2.82 13.49 19.31
N THR A 14 3.52 14.30 18.55
CA THR A 14 2.99 15.19 17.50
C THR A 14 3.65 14.86 16.15
N ALA A 15 3.13 15.40 15.06
CA ALA A 15 3.73 15.22 13.75
C ALA A 15 5.21 15.66 13.69
N LYS A 16 5.61 16.64 14.50
CA LYS A 16 6.99 17.15 14.55
C LYS A 16 7.97 16.13 15.13
N ASP A 17 7.50 15.27 16.02
CA ASP A 17 8.32 14.24 16.66
C ASP A 17 8.72 13.11 15.69
N PHE A 18 8.08 13.06 14.52
CA PHE A 18 8.40 12.13 13.44
C PHE A 18 9.24 12.75 12.31
N VAL A 19 9.62 14.01 12.43
CA VAL A 19 10.48 14.70 11.46
C VAL A 19 11.94 14.49 11.83
N SER A 20 12.70 13.84 10.95
CA SER A 20 14.14 13.66 11.16
C SER A 20 14.91 14.98 11.00
N ASN A 21 16.16 14.99 11.43
CA ASN A 21 17.08 16.13 11.27
C ASN A 21 17.71 16.20 9.86
N GLN A 22 17.31 15.31 8.94
CA GLN A 22 17.86 15.24 7.59
C GLN A 22 17.17 16.24 6.66
N GLU A 23 17.97 16.93 5.85
CA GLU A 23 17.44 17.75 4.78
C GLU A 23 16.80 16.89 3.67
N VAL A 24 15.56 17.17 3.34
CA VAL A 24 14.84 16.45 2.28
C VAL A 24 15.40 16.81 0.91
N LYS A 25 15.81 15.81 0.14
CA LYS A 25 16.53 15.95 -1.15
C LYS A 25 15.67 15.55 -2.37
N TRP A 26 14.35 15.56 -2.26
CA TRP A 26 13.49 15.41 -3.41
C TRP A 26 13.43 16.68 -4.26
N CYS A 27 13.01 16.54 -5.52
CA CYS A 27 12.84 17.68 -6.41
C CYS A 27 11.75 18.65 -5.90
N PRO A 28 11.88 19.95 -6.10
CA PRO A 28 10.80 20.90 -5.78
C PRO A 28 9.50 20.51 -6.49
N GLY A 29 8.39 20.45 -5.76
CA GLY A 29 7.08 20.05 -6.28
C GLY A 29 6.84 18.53 -6.39
N CYS A 30 7.78 17.69 -5.94
CA CYS A 30 7.60 16.24 -5.90
C CYS A 30 6.47 15.85 -4.93
N GLY A 31 5.61 14.94 -5.36
CA GLY A 31 4.50 14.42 -4.54
C GLY A 31 4.94 13.71 -3.26
N ASP A 32 6.19 13.20 -3.22
CA ASP A 32 6.77 12.55 -2.04
C ASP A 32 6.75 13.45 -0.80
N TYR A 33 6.87 14.79 -0.96
CA TYR A 33 6.72 15.74 0.16
C TYR A 33 5.34 15.70 0.79
N SER A 34 4.29 15.61 -0.03
CA SER A 34 2.92 15.51 0.46
C SER A 34 2.72 14.21 1.22
N ILE A 35 3.17 13.09 0.65
CA ILE A 35 3.03 11.76 1.27
C ILE A 35 3.77 11.71 2.61
N LEU A 36 5.03 12.18 2.66
CA LEU A 36 5.80 12.26 3.91
C LEU A 36 5.06 13.06 4.98
N LYS A 37 4.53 14.23 4.59
CA LYS A 37 3.77 15.09 5.49
C LYS A 37 2.54 14.39 6.05
N GLN A 38 1.79 13.65 5.22
CA GLN A 38 0.59 12.97 5.69
C GLN A 38 0.93 11.78 6.61
N VAL A 39 1.96 11.01 6.29
CA VAL A 39 2.45 9.94 7.18
C VAL A 39 2.85 10.52 8.54
N GLN A 40 3.71 11.54 8.58
CA GLN A 40 4.09 12.22 9.83
C GLN A 40 2.88 12.76 10.61
N THR A 41 1.82 13.18 9.90
CA THR A 41 0.62 13.75 10.53
C THR A 41 -0.24 12.70 11.22
N VAL A 42 -0.37 11.50 10.66
CA VAL A 42 -1.26 10.46 11.21
C VAL A 42 -0.57 9.57 12.27
N PHE A 43 0.75 9.48 12.28
CA PHE A 43 1.48 8.57 13.17
C PHE A 43 1.26 8.82 14.67
N PRO A 44 1.13 10.07 15.15
CA PRO A 44 0.77 10.32 16.54
C PRO A 44 -0.54 9.68 17.00
N ASP A 45 -1.49 9.50 16.07
CA ASP A 45 -2.81 8.94 16.37
C ASP A 45 -2.77 7.41 16.54
N PHE A 46 -1.72 6.75 16.06
CA PHE A 46 -1.59 5.28 16.16
C PHE A 46 -1.18 4.81 17.55
N GLY A 47 -0.66 5.70 18.40
CA GLY A 47 -0.31 5.37 19.79
C GLY A 47 0.85 4.38 19.93
N VAL A 48 1.63 4.17 18.87
CA VAL A 48 2.80 3.30 18.87
C VAL A 48 4.04 4.10 19.25
N PRO A 49 4.85 3.64 20.22
CA PRO A 49 6.13 4.27 20.55
C PRO A 49 7.05 4.33 19.33
N LYS A 50 7.82 5.42 19.18
CA LYS A 50 8.72 5.61 18.02
C LYS A 50 9.74 4.49 17.86
N GLU A 51 10.23 3.95 18.96
CA GLU A 51 11.16 2.83 19.03
C GLU A 51 10.58 1.50 18.54
N ASP A 52 9.27 1.37 18.48
CA ASP A 52 8.58 0.20 17.95
C ASP A 52 8.16 0.37 16.48
N ILE A 53 8.46 1.52 15.87
CA ILE A 53 8.16 1.80 14.47
C ILE A 53 9.42 1.62 13.61
N VAL A 54 9.28 0.85 12.52
CA VAL A 54 10.37 0.58 11.59
C VAL A 54 9.92 0.83 10.15
N PHE A 55 10.65 1.72 9.45
CA PHE A 55 10.47 1.92 8.01
C PHE A 55 11.51 1.12 7.21
N ILE A 56 11.06 0.31 6.29
CA ILE A 56 11.90 -0.45 5.35
C ILE A 56 11.66 0.08 3.95
N SER A 57 12.71 0.44 3.23
CA SER A 57 12.58 0.90 1.85
C SER A 57 13.47 0.16 0.88
N GLY A 58 13.09 0.14 -0.39
CA GLY A 58 13.89 -0.35 -1.50
C GLY A 58 14.82 0.71 -2.05
N ILE A 59 14.85 0.89 -3.38
CA ILE A 59 15.69 1.87 -4.08
C ILE A 59 14.82 2.76 -4.97
N GLY A 60 15.11 4.05 -4.99
CA GLY A 60 14.44 5.06 -5.80
C GLY A 60 14.17 6.34 -5.01
N CYS A 61 13.43 7.28 -5.62
CA CYS A 61 13.07 8.53 -4.94
C CYS A 61 12.23 8.26 -3.69
N ALA A 62 11.19 7.43 -3.82
CA ALA A 62 10.34 7.00 -2.72
C ALA A 62 11.14 6.36 -1.58
N ALA A 63 12.17 5.57 -1.89
CA ALA A 63 12.98 4.85 -0.91
C ALA A 63 13.77 5.76 0.04
N ARG A 64 13.99 7.02 -0.33
CA ARG A 64 14.62 8.02 0.56
C ARG A 64 13.75 8.37 1.78
N PHE A 65 12.50 7.93 1.79
CA PHE A 65 11.54 8.17 2.87
C PHE A 65 12.08 7.78 4.25
N THR A 66 12.81 6.68 4.35
CA THR A 66 13.42 6.20 5.60
C THR A 66 14.39 7.20 6.24
N TYR A 67 15.03 8.08 5.45
CA TYR A 67 15.91 9.11 5.99
C TYR A 67 15.15 10.28 6.66
N TYR A 68 13.88 10.46 6.29
CA TYR A 68 13.10 11.65 6.66
C TYR A 68 12.08 11.39 7.76
N MET A 69 11.98 10.13 8.21
CA MET A 69 11.21 9.74 9.39
C MET A 69 12.15 9.60 10.60
N ASP A 70 11.78 10.22 11.71
CA ASP A 70 12.50 10.06 12.98
C ASP A 70 12.01 8.83 13.74
N THR A 71 12.27 7.66 13.16
CA THR A 71 11.98 6.30 13.66
C THR A 71 13.14 5.40 13.31
N TYR A 72 13.11 4.12 13.70
CA TYR A 72 14.03 3.17 13.09
C TYR A 72 13.73 2.99 11.61
N GLY A 73 14.78 2.80 10.81
CA GLY A 73 14.63 2.64 9.37
C GLY A 73 15.79 1.88 8.74
N MET A 74 15.49 1.20 7.64
CA MET A 74 16.47 0.50 6.82
C MET A 74 16.23 0.76 5.35
N HIS A 75 17.22 1.37 4.70
CA HIS A 75 17.29 1.48 3.24
C HIS A 75 17.95 0.22 2.69
N SER A 76 17.22 -0.58 1.92
CA SER A 76 17.68 -1.89 1.47
C SER A 76 18.23 -1.87 0.02
N ILE A 77 18.24 -3.02 -0.62
CA ILE A 77 18.65 -3.20 -2.03
C ILE A 77 17.40 -3.15 -2.92
N HIS A 78 17.57 -2.77 -4.18
CA HIS A 78 16.51 -2.65 -5.19
C HIS A 78 15.62 -3.90 -5.25
N GLY A 79 14.33 -3.71 -5.04
CA GLY A 79 13.31 -4.75 -5.04
C GLY A 79 13.37 -5.75 -3.89
N ARG A 80 14.08 -5.44 -2.78
CA ARG A 80 14.25 -6.38 -1.65
C ARG A 80 13.60 -5.93 -0.34
N ALA A 81 12.98 -4.76 -0.34
CA ALA A 81 12.30 -4.25 0.86
C ALA A 81 11.31 -5.26 1.45
N ALA A 82 10.50 -5.91 0.61
CA ALA A 82 9.50 -6.88 1.05
C ALA A 82 10.11 -8.11 1.75
N ALA A 83 11.24 -8.61 1.26
CA ALA A 83 11.91 -9.73 1.89
C ALA A 83 12.47 -9.35 3.27
N ILE A 84 13.07 -8.15 3.37
CA ILE A 84 13.64 -7.65 4.64
C ILE A 84 12.53 -7.34 5.64
N ALA A 85 11.48 -6.63 5.22
CA ALA A 85 10.32 -6.31 6.06
C ALA A 85 9.66 -7.58 6.63
N SER A 86 9.51 -8.62 5.80
CA SER A 86 9.01 -9.93 6.24
C SER A 86 9.88 -10.55 7.32
N GLY A 87 11.23 -10.47 7.17
CA GLY A 87 12.18 -10.96 8.16
C GLY A 87 12.11 -10.20 9.48
N VAL A 88 12.03 -8.88 9.42
CA VAL A 88 11.88 -8.02 10.60
C VAL A 88 10.61 -8.36 11.37
N LYS A 89 9.46 -8.44 10.68
CA LYS A 89 8.17 -8.77 11.30
C LYS A 89 8.14 -10.19 11.86
N ALA A 90 8.72 -11.17 11.16
CA ALA A 90 8.81 -12.55 11.62
C ALA A 90 9.63 -12.70 12.92
N LEU A 91 10.70 -11.92 13.06
CA LEU A 91 11.59 -11.98 14.22
C LEU A 91 11.06 -11.17 15.40
N ASN A 92 10.37 -10.07 15.16
CA ASN A 92 9.75 -9.26 16.20
C ASN A 92 8.33 -8.84 15.79
N PRO A 93 7.31 -9.68 16.09
CA PRO A 93 5.92 -9.43 15.71
C PRO A 93 5.31 -8.17 16.34
N LYS A 94 5.92 -7.61 17.38
CA LYS A 94 5.42 -6.42 18.08
C LYS A 94 5.69 -5.12 17.32
N LEU A 95 6.65 -5.12 16.41
CA LEU A 95 7.01 -3.93 15.66
C LEU A 95 5.92 -3.50 14.69
N SER A 96 5.65 -2.21 14.64
CA SER A 96 4.89 -1.57 13.57
C SER A 96 5.81 -1.38 12.37
N VAL A 97 5.68 -2.28 11.37
CA VAL A 97 6.56 -2.29 10.20
C VAL A 97 5.86 -1.61 9.03
N TRP A 98 6.50 -0.59 8.50
CA TRP A 98 6.07 0.16 7.33
C TRP A 98 7.08 0.02 6.21
N MET A 99 6.62 -0.32 5.03
CA MET A 99 7.47 -0.48 3.86
C MET A 99 7.13 0.55 2.80
N VAL A 100 8.15 1.13 2.17
CA VAL A 100 8.02 2.13 1.13
C VAL A 100 8.83 1.73 -0.10
N SER A 101 8.19 1.73 -1.26
CA SER A 101 8.84 1.52 -2.57
C SER A 101 8.21 2.41 -3.63
N GLY A 102 8.96 2.73 -4.68
CA GLY A 102 8.37 3.19 -5.93
C GLY A 102 7.80 2.02 -6.74
N ASP A 103 6.98 2.32 -7.72
CA ASP A 103 6.38 1.36 -8.65
C ASP A 103 7.43 0.50 -9.38
N GLY A 104 8.49 1.11 -9.88
CA GLY A 104 9.59 0.41 -10.52
C GLY A 104 10.35 -0.53 -9.58
N ASP A 105 10.53 -0.14 -8.33
CA ASP A 105 11.16 -0.98 -7.30
C ASP A 105 10.26 -2.15 -6.90
N ALA A 106 8.96 -1.91 -6.77
CA ALA A 106 7.97 -2.89 -6.33
C ALA A 106 7.66 -3.94 -7.40
N PHE A 107 7.40 -3.52 -8.64
CA PHE A 107 6.79 -4.37 -9.66
C PHE A 107 7.75 -4.85 -10.75
N SER A 108 8.98 -4.29 -10.84
CA SER A 108 10.03 -4.83 -11.70
C SER A 108 10.82 -5.91 -10.94
N ILE A 109 12.04 -5.60 -10.53
CA ILE A 109 12.92 -6.56 -9.83
C ILE A 109 12.33 -7.04 -8.49
N GLY A 110 11.42 -6.27 -7.87
CA GLY A 110 10.72 -6.61 -6.63
C GLY A 110 9.48 -7.49 -6.80
N GLY A 111 8.99 -7.71 -8.04
CA GLY A 111 7.70 -8.34 -8.31
C GLY A 111 7.51 -9.70 -7.64
N ASN A 112 8.52 -10.56 -7.66
CA ASN A 112 8.46 -11.85 -6.96
C ASN A 112 8.27 -11.70 -5.43
N HIS A 113 8.99 -10.75 -4.82
CA HIS A 113 8.87 -10.50 -3.38
C HIS A 113 7.54 -9.83 -3.03
N PHE A 114 7.03 -8.96 -3.91
CA PHE A 114 5.69 -8.39 -3.79
C PHE A 114 4.62 -9.49 -3.71
N ILE A 115 4.59 -10.41 -4.69
CA ILE A 115 3.62 -11.51 -4.75
C ILE A 115 3.70 -12.37 -3.49
N HIS A 116 4.91 -12.73 -3.05
CA HIS A 116 5.09 -13.56 -1.87
C HIS A 116 4.74 -12.84 -0.56
N LEU A 117 4.96 -11.53 -0.45
CA LEU A 117 4.54 -10.74 0.71
C LEU A 117 3.01 -10.75 0.84
N MET A 118 2.30 -10.42 -0.25
CA MET A 118 0.83 -10.38 -0.27
C MET A 118 0.24 -11.74 0.17
N ARG A 119 0.69 -12.84 -0.44
CA ARG A 119 0.14 -14.17 -0.12
C ARG A 119 0.45 -14.65 1.29
N LYS A 120 1.58 -14.25 1.88
CA LYS A 120 1.98 -14.63 3.25
C LYS A 120 1.19 -13.88 4.31
N ASN A 121 0.80 -12.64 4.03
CA ASN A 121 0.01 -11.83 4.93
C ASN A 121 0.70 -11.50 6.26
N PHE A 122 1.94 -11.01 6.20
CA PHE A 122 2.58 -10.43 7.38
C PHE A 122 1.82 -9.16 7.82
N ASP A 123 1.69 -8.94 9.12
CA ASP A 123 1.08 -7.73 9.68
C ASP A 123 2.00 -6.51 9.50
N LEU A 124 1.95 -5.92 8.32
CA LEU A 124 2.74 -4.73 7.95
C LEU A 124 2.04 -3.89 6.88
N ASN A 125 2.44 -2.63 6.79
CA ASN A 125 1.90 -1.68 5.83
C ASN A 125 2.87 -1.48 4.67
N TYR A 126 2.41 -1.67 3.44
CA TYR A 126 3.18 -1.46 2.22
C TYR A 126 2.65 -0.28 1.42
N LEU A 127 3.38 0.83 1.41
CA LEU A 127 3.09 2.02 0.61
C LEU A 127 3.90 1.97 -0.69
N VAL A 128 3.22 1.93 -1.82
CA VAL A 128 3.84 2.06 -3.14
C VAL A 128 3.52 3.43 -3.73
N PHE A 129 4.56 4.23 -3.94
CA PHE A 129 4.46 5.53 -4.60
C PHE A 129 4.55 5.30 -6.10
N ASN A 130 3.39 5.36 -6.76
CA ASN A 130 3.29 5.13 -8.19
C ASN A 130 3.33 6.46 -8.94
N ASN A 131 4.40 6.69 -9.69
CA ASN A 131 4.56 7.85 -10.55
C ASN A 131 4.79 7.49 -12.03
N GLU A 132 4.66 6.22 -12.36
CA GLU A 132 4.79 5.66 -13.71
C GLU A 132 6.10 6.02 -14.42
N ILE A 133 7.19 6.20 -13.65
CA ILE A 133 8.51 6.54 -14.19
C ILE A 133 9.64 6.16 -13.22
N TYR A 134 10.78 5.71 -13.72
CA TYR A 134 12.01 5.65 -12.95
C TYR A 134 12.62 7.06 -12.84
N GLY A 135 12.24 7.82 -11.79
CA GLY A 135 12.71 9.20 -11.61
C GLY A 135 14.18 9.30 -11.22
N LEU A 136 14.65 8.45 -10.28
CA LEU A 136 16.04 8.51 -9.78
C LEU A 136 17.07 8.29 -10.90
N THR A 137 16.79 7.42 -11.84
CA THR A 137 17.67 7.08 -12.98
C THR A 137 17.43 7.96 -14.20
N LYS A 138 16.67 9.05 -14.04
CA LYS A 138 16.44 10.14 -15.01
C LYS A 138 15.45 9.81 -16.14
N GLY A 139 14.35 9.07 -15.84
CA GLY A 139 13.17 9.09 -16.68
C GLY A 139 13.04 7.92 -17.66
N GLN A 140 13.40 6.71 -17.26
CA GLN A 140 13.02 5.49 -17.97
C GLN A 140 11.55 5.14 -17.64
N TYR A 141 10.83 4.51 -18.58
CA TYR A 141 9.52 3.97 -18.30
C TYR A 141 9.59 2.88 -17.20
N SER A 142 8.58 2.82 -16.38
CA SER A 142 8.43 1.84 -15.30
C SER A 142 7.42 0.75 -15.67
N PRO A 143 7.27 -0.31 -14.87
CA PRO A 143 6.29 -1.36 -15.15
C PRO A 143 4.83 -0.90 -15.15
N THR A 144 4.54 0.28 -14.60
CA THR A 144 3.19 0.88 -14.57
C THR A 144 3.02 2.02 -15.57
N SER A 145 4.08 2.37 -16.32
CA SER A 145 4.00 3.39 -17.38
C SER A 145 3.05 2.94 -18.49
N GLU A 146 2.24 3.86 -18.97
CA GLU A 146 1.32 3.61 -20.07
C GLU A 146 2.05 3.08 -21.32
N LYS A 147 1.38 2.20 -22.05
CA LYS A 147 1.87 1.74 -23.36
C LYS A 147 2.05 2.91 -24.32
N GLY A 148 3.17 2.92 -25.00
CA GLY A 148 3.55 4.05 -25.86
C GLY A 148 4.32 5.17 -25.17
N LYS A 149 4.60 5.06 -23.85
CA LYS A 149 5.36 6.07 -23.11
C LYS A 149 6.72 6.34 -23.75
N VAL A 150 6.91 7.56 -24.23
CA VAL A 150 8.19 8.00 -24.80
C VAL A 150 9.14 8.43 -23.68
N ALA A 151 10.32 7.86 -23.69
CA ALA A 151 11.40 8.21 -22.78
C ALA A 151 12.74 8.19 -23.52
N LYS A 152 13.81 8.70 -22.89
CA LYS A 152 15.15 8.69 -23.53
C LYS A 152 15.62 7.29 -23.94
N SER A 153 15.29 6.28 -23.15
CA SER A 153 15.59 4.86 -23.42
C SER A 153 14.63 4.20 -24.40
N THR A 154 13.47 4.79 -24.64
CA THR A 154 12.40 4.29 -25.51
C THR A 154 11.87 5.40 -26.41
N PRO A 155 12.66 5.90 -27.37
CA PRO A 155 12.31 7.08 -28.16
C PRO A 155 11.10 6.87 -29.07
N TYR A 156 10.71 5.62 -29.32
CA TYR A 156 9.52 5.25 -30.11
C TYR A 156 8.34 4.79 -29.27
N GLY A 157 8.42 4.97 -27.94
CA GLY A 157 7.41 4.53 -26.97
C GLY A 157 7.63 3.12 -26.44
N SER A 158 7.12 2.87 -25.21
CA SER A 158 7.12 1.53 -24.61
C SER A 158 6.15 0.62 -25.34
N VAL A 159 6.48 -0.67 -25.44
CA VAL A 159 5.62 -1.68 -26.08
C VAL A 159 4.95 -2.62 -25.08
N GLU A 160 5.30 -2.48 -23.81
CA GLU A 160 4.79 -3.31 -22.72
C GLU A 160 3.42 -2.81 -22.26
N GLU A 161 2.56 -3.76 -21.87
CA GLU A 161 1.32 -3.44 -21.16
C GLU A 161 1.64 -3.09 -19.71
N PRO A 162 1.07 -2.01 -19.15
CA PRO A 162 1.32 -1.64 -17.76
C PRO A 162 0.73 -2.64 -16.78
N PHE A 163 1.41 -2.87 -15.65
CA PHE A 163 0.79 -3.54 -14.54
C PHE A 163 -0.33 -2.68 -13.94
N ASN A 164 -1.44 -3.33 -13.62
CA ASN A 164 -2.43 -2.80 -12.68
C ASN A 164 -2.07 -3.25 -11.27
N PRO A 165 -1.55 -2.35 -10.41
CA PRO A 165 -1.06 -2.75 -9.08
C PRO A 165 -2.13 -3.34 -8.17
N SER A 166 -3.37 -2.82 -8.26
CA SER A 166 -4.48 -3.32 -7.45
C SER A 166 -4.90 -4.73 -7.86
N GLU A 167 -5.00 -5.01 -9.16
CA GLU A 167 -5.30 -6.37 -9.66
C GLU A 167 -4.18 -7.36 -9.32
N LEU A 168 -2.92 -6.92 -9.46
CA LEU A 168 -1.77 -7.74 -9.08
C LEU A 168 -1.80 -8.09 -7.59
N ALA A 169 -2.13 -7.12 -6.71
CA ALA A 169 -2.27 -7.35 -5.28
C ALA A 169 -3.41 -8.31 -4.95
N LEU A 170 -4.59 -8.14 -5.56
CA LEU A 170 -5.72 -9.04 -5.40
C LEU A 170 -5.41 -10.45 -5.92
N GLY A 171 -4.78 -10.56 -7.09
CA GLY A 171 -4.32 -11.83 -7.68
C GLY A 171 -3.28 -12.54 -6.80
N ALA A 172 -2.41 -11.77 -6.14
CA ALA A 172 -1.45 -12.27 -5.15
C ALA A 172 -2.07 -12.55 -3.77
N ARG A 173 -3.39 -12.41 -3.62
CA ARG A 173 -4.15 -12.66 -2.39
C ARG A 173 -3.82 -11.70 -1.25
N SER A 174 -3.65 -10.41 -1.55
CA SER A 174 -3.58 -9.38 -0.52
C SER A 174 -4.85 -9.37 0.32
N SER A 175 -4.72 -9.17 1.64
CA SER A 175 -5.85 -9.05 2.57
C SER A 175 -6.38 -7.63 2.68
N PHE A 176 -5.63 -6.63 2.20
CA PHE A 176 -6.04 -5.24 2.13
C PHE A 176 -5.46 -4.59 0.89
N VAL A 177 -6.30 -3.93 0.10
CA VAL A 177 -5.92 -3.19 -1.10
C VAL A 177 -6.62 -1.84 -1.11
N ALA A 178 -5.85 -0.77 -1.19
CA ALA A 178 -6.38 0.58 -1.25
C ALA A 178 -5.58 1.46 -2.22
N ARG A 179 -6.22 2.53 -2.72
CA ARG A 179 -5.58 3.55 -3.55
C ARG A 179 -5.87 4.95 -3.03
N SER A 180 -4.84 5.81 -3.08
CA SER A 180 -4.95 7.24 -2.79
C SER A 180 -4.07 8.06 -3.74
N LEU A 181 -3.97 9.37 -3.52
CA LEU A 181 -3.13 10.24 -4.33
C LEU A 181 -2.51 11.35 -3.47
N ASP A 182 -1.34 11.84 -3.87
CA ASP A 182 -0.56 12.84 -3.16
C ASP A 182 -1.23 14.20 -3.04
N ARG A 183 -2.17 14.52 -3.95
CA ARG A 183 -2.92 15.78 -4.02
C ARG A 183 -4.23 15.77 -3.22
N ASP A 184 -4.57 14.68 -2.54
CA ASP A 184 -5.72 14.61 -1.61
C ASP A 184 -5.29 14.19 -0.20
N PRO A 185 -4.72 15.14 0.58
CA PRO A 185 -4.18 14.85 1.92
C PRO A 185 -5.18 14.22 2.88
N LYS A 186 -6.43 14.67 2.86
CA LYS A 186 -7.47 14.17 3.78
C LYS A 186 -7.85 12.74 3.46
N HIS A 187 -8.02 12.43 2.18
CA HIS A 187 -8.30 11.08 1.73
C HIS A 187 -7.12 10.15 2.03
N MET A 188 -5.88 10.60 1.78
CA MET A 188 -4.68 9.83 2.10
C MET A 188 -4.58 9.50 3.59
N GLN A 189 -4.82 10.49 4.47
CA GLN A 189 -4.82 10.26 5.93
C GLN A 189 -5.86 9.20 6.33
N MET A 190 -7.06 9.24 5.75
CA MET A 190 -8.09 8.22 5.99
C MET A 190 -7.62 6.83 5.55
N VAL A 191 -7.06 6.71 4.36
CA VAL A 191 -6.53 5.43 3.84
C VAL A 191 -5.38 4.91 4.70
N LEU A 192 -4.43 5.77 5.12
CA LEU A 192 -3.32 5.38 5.98
C LEU A 192 -3.79 4.87 7.35
N LYS A 193 -4.82 5.50 7.94
CA LYS A 193 -5.43 5.03 9.21
C LYS A 193 -6.10 3.66 9.01
N ARG A 194 -6.86 3.49 7.93
CA ARG A 194 -7.48 2.20 7.60
C ARG A 194 -6.44 1.09 7.37
N ALA A 195 -5.31 1.43 6.72
CA ALA A 195 -4.20 0.50 6.52
C ALA A 195 -3.54 0.08 7.84
N ASN A 196 -3.34 1.04 8.77
CA ASN A 196 -2.79 0.76 10.09
C ASN A 196 -3.72 -0.12 10.94
N ASP A 197 -5.03 0.08 10.85
CA ASP A 197 -6.03 -0.66 11.63
C ASP A 197 -6.25 -2.08 11.11
N HIS A 198 -5.88 -2.37 9.87
CA HIS A 198 -5.99 -3.69 9.28
C HIS A 198 -4.92 -4.64 9.83
N LYS A 199 -5.33 -5.87 10.13
CA LYS A 199 -4.45 -6.94 10.62
C LYS A 199 -4.00 -7.83 9.45
N GLY A 200 -2.77 -7.64 9.00
CA GLY A 200 -2.21 -8.32 7.83
C GLY A 200 -1.44 -7.38 6.92
N THR A 201 -1.15 -7.82 5.69
CA THR A 201 -0.43 -6.98 4.74
C THR A 201 -1.38 -5.97 4.09
N SER A 202 -1.25 -4.70 4.48
CA SER A 202 -1.97 -3.59 3.88
C SER A 202 -1.20 -3.06 2.68
N PHE A 203 -1.71 -3.30 1.47
CA PHE A 203 -1.17 -2.70 0.26
C PHE A 203 -1.89 -1.38 -0.05
N VAL A 204 -1.14 -0.30 -0.12
CA VAL A 204 -1.65 1.04 -0.47
C VAL A 204 -0.86 1.59 -1.64
N GLU A 205 -1.52 1.71 -2.79
CA GLU A 205 -1.01 2.42 -3.94
C GLU A 205 -1.30 3.92 -3.78
N ILE A 206 -0.27 4.75 -3.89
CA ILE A 206 -0.41 6.21 -3.81
C ILE A 206 0.08 6.81 -5.13
N TYR A 207 -0.83 7.40 -5.89
CA TYR A 207 -0.47 8.16 -7.09
C TYR A 207 0.33 9.39 -6.71
N GLN A 208 1.52 9.50 -7.29
CA GLN A 208 2.52 10.49 -6.92
C GLN A 208 3.01 11.24 -8.16
N ASN A 209 3.01 12.58 -8.10
CA ASN A 209 3.49 13.40 -9.18
C ASN A 209 5.02 13.50 -9.21
N CYS A 210 5.63 13.13 -10.34
CA CYS A 210 7.05 13.38 -10.61
C CYS A 210 7.21 14.61 -11.50
N PRO A 211 7.49 15.82 -10.93
CA PRO A 211 7.46 17.08 -11.69
C PRO A 211 8.56 17.21 -12.76
N VAL A 212 9.57 16.32 -12.72
CA VAL A 212 10.72 16.40 -13.62
C VAL A 212 10.60 15.45 -14.82
N PHE A 213 10.05 14.24 -14.62
CA PHE A 213 10.07 13.20 -15.64
C PHE A 213 8.69 12.72 -16.06
N ASN A 214 7.64 13.01 -15.27
CA ASN A 214 6.28 12.58 -15.57
C ASN A 214 5.27 13.54 -14.90
N ASP A 215 5.44 14.83 -15.17
CA ASP A 215 4.59 15.87 -14.56
C ASP A 215 3.15 15.79 -15.07
N GLY A 216 2.21 15.87 -14.15
CA GLY A 216 0.78 15.93 -14.46
C GLY A 216 0.10 14.62 -14.79
N THR A 217 0.80 13.49 -14.80
CA THR A 217 0.23 12.17 -15.15
C THR A 217 -1.09 11.86 -14.46
N PHE A 218 -1.22 12.21 -13.17
CA PHE A 218 -2.43 11.94 -12.39
C PHE A 218 -3.28 13.18 -12.08
N PHE A 219 -2.99 14.32 -12.71
CA PHE A 219 -3.73 15.56 -12.43
C PHE A 219 -5.21 15.45 -12.79
N VAL A 220 -5.52 14.67 -13.81
CA VAL A 220 -6.90 14.37 -14.24
C VAL A 220 -7.79 13.86 -13.11
N PHE A 221 -7.22 13.17 -12.11
CA PHE A 221 -7.93 12.65 -10.94
C PHE A 221 -8.02 13.64 -9.77
N SER A 222 -7.38 14.80 -9.85
CA SER A 222 -7.30 15.76 -8.75
C SER A 222 -7.71 17.18 -9.11
N GLU A 223 -7.69 17.56 -10.39
CA GLU A 223 -8.08 18.88 -10.85
C GLU A 223 -9.59 19.07 -10.80
N LYS A 224 -10.02 20.27 -10.45
CA LYS A 224 -11.43 20.60 -10.20
C LYS A 224 -12.33 20.30 -11.41
N GLU A 225 -11.79 20.49 -12.58
CA GLU A 225 -12.49 20.37 -13.87
C GLU A 225 -12.75 18.91 -14.25
N THR A 226 -11.88 18.00 -13.86
CA THR A 226 -11.87 16.59 -14.31
C THR A 226 -12.15 15.59 -13.21
N LYS A 227 -11.75 15.88 -11.96
CA LYS A 227 -11.83 14.98 -10.82
C LYS A 227 -13.20 14.30 -10.67
N GLN A 228 -14.29 15.04 -10.86
CA GLN A 228 -15.64 14.52 -10.62
C GLN A 228 -16.04 13.46 -11.66
N GLU A 229 -15.54 13.58 -12.87
CA GLU A 229 -15.83 12.63 -13.96
C GLU A 229 -14.84 11.45 -13.98
N GLN A 230 -13.61 11.68 -13.57
CA GLN A 230 -12.51 10.72 -13.71
C GLN A 230 -12.18 9.95 -12.42
N SER A 231 -12.79 10.31 -11.29
CA SER A 231 -12.53 9.67 -10.00
C SER A 231 -13.81 9.20 -9.34
N ILE A 232 -13.75 8.02 -8.70
CA ILE A 232 -14.82 7.54 -7.82
C ILE A 232 -14.21 7.20 -6.45
N TYR A 233 -14.81 7.77 -5.40
CA TYR A 233 -14.36 7.53 -4.02
C TYR A 233 -15.18 6.41 -3.40
N LEU A 234 -14.48 5.36 -3.00
CA LEU A 234 -15.09 4.16 -2.43
C LEU A 234 -15.32 4.35 -0.93
N GLU A 235 -16.53 4.11 -0.50
CA GLU A 235 -16.93 4.08 0.90
C GLU A 235 -17.78 2.82 1.14
N HIS A 236 -17.38 1.99 2.11
CA HIS A 236 -18.10 0.76 2.44
C HIS A 236 -19.58 1.02 2.75
N GLY A 237 -20.48 0.24 2.17
CA GLY A 237 -21.93 0.38 2.34
C GLY A 237 -22.56 1.54 1.57
N LYS A 238 -21.80 2.30 0.75
CA LYS A 238 -22.34 3.39 -0.07
C LYS A 238 -22.44 3.01 -1.54
N PRO A 239 -23.39 3.62 -2.27
CA PRO A 239 -23.51 3.41 -3.71
C PRO A 239 -22.34 4.03 -4.46
N LEU A 240 -21.93 3.40 -5.55
CA LEU A 240 -20.88 3.90 -6.45
C LEU A 240 -21.44 5.08 -7.26
N VAL A 241 -21.20 6.29 -6.78
CA VAL A 241 -21.65 7.56 -7.38
C VAL A 241 -20.45 8.41 -7.77
N PHE A 242 -20.50 9.04 -8.92
CA PHE A 242 -19.50 9.97 -9.44
C PHE A 242 -20.14 11.00 -10.39
N GLY A 243 -19.33 11.78 -11.07
CA GLY A 243 -19.79 12.79 -12.01
C GLY A 243 -20.12 14.14 -11.35
N SER A 244 -20.38 15.13 -12.16
CA SER A 244 -20.65 16.48 -11.71
C SER A 244 -21.92 16.55 -10.85
N GLY A 245 -21.76 16.91 -9.58
CA GLY A 245 -22.86 16.91 -8.63
C GLY A 245 -23.41 15.53 -8.26
N GLY A 246 -22.67 14.45 -8.56
CA GLY A 246 -23.11 13.08 -8.30
C GLY A 246 -24.23 12.61 -9.23
N ASN A 247 -24.21 13.05 -10.48
CA ASN A 247 -25.23 12.75 -11.48
C ASN A 247 -25.06 11.42 -12.18
N LYS A 248 -23.97 10.69 -11.91
CA LYS A 248 -23.67 9.37 -12.49
C LYS A 248 -23.49 8.33 -11.41
N GLY A 249 -23.76 7.09 -11.75
CA GLY A 249 -23.50 5.96 -10.88
C GLY A 249 -23.14 4.71 -11.66
N ILE A 250 -22.66 3.70 -10.94
CA ILE A 250 -22.34 2.40 -11.51
C ILE A 250 -23.33 1.37 -10.97
N LYS A 251 -23.95 0.60 -11.85
CA LYS A 251 -24.74 -0.59 -11.50
C LYS A 251 -24.08 -1.84 -12.07
N LEU A 252 -24.47 -3.00 -11.57
CA LEU A 252 -24.08 -4.28 -12.16
C LEU A 252 -25.25 -4.83 -13.00
N ASP A 253 -24.94 -5.22 -14.22
CA ASP A 253 -25.78 -6.06 -15.06
C ASP A 253 -25.15 -7.47 -15.11
N GLY A 254 -25.63 -8.34 -14.24
CA GLY A 254 -24.92 -9.57 -13.90
C GLY A 254 -23.56 -9.26 -13.25
N THR A 255 -22.48 -9.59 -13.93
CA THR A 255 -21.10 -9.27 -13.51
C THR A 255 -20.50 -8.05 -14.21
N LYS A 256 -21.24 -7.46 -15.18
CA LYS A 256 -20.75 -6.33 -15.96
C LYS A 256 -21.08 -5.00 -15.28
N PRO A 257 -20.11 -4.15 -15.01
CA PRO A 257 -20.36 -2.79 -14.55
C PRO A 257 -20.93 -1.95 -15.71
N VAL A 258 -21.92 -1.11 -15.41
CA VAL A 258 -22.57 -0.21 -16.36
C VAL A 258 -22.71 1.17 -15.73
N ILE A 259 -22.26 2.20 -16.46
CA ILE A 259 -22.48 3.60 -16.06
C ILE A 259 -23.92 4.01 -16.40
N VAL A 260 -24.60 4.64 -15.45
CA VAL A 260 -25.95 5.18 -15.61
C VAL A 260 -26.00 6.65 -15.19
N ASN A 261 -26.79 7.45 -15.91
CA ASN A 261 -27.11 8.82 -15.52
C ASN A 261 -28.31 8.79 -14.55
N LEU A 262 -28.13 9.36 -13.38
CA LEU A 262 -29.20 9.41 -12.37
C LEU A 262 -30.29 10.41 -12.78
N GLY A 263 -31.53 10.03 -12.62
CA GLY A 263 -32.66 10.84 -13.05
C GLY A 263 -33.05 10.69 -14.51
N GLU A 264 -32.28 9.96 -15.32
CA GLU A 264 -32.59 9.63 -16.72
C GLU A 264 -33.03 8.17 -16.83
N ASN A 265 -33.96 7.90 -17.73
CA ASN A 265 -34.46 6.52 -18.05
C ASN A 265 -34.91 5.71 -16.83
N GLY A 266 -35.34 6.38 -15.75
CA GLY A 266 -35.78 5.73 -14.52
C GLY A 266 -34.68 5.21 -13.61
N ALA A 267 -33.40 5.48 -13.89
CA ALA A 267 -32.31 5.09 -13.03
C ALA A 267 -32.33 5.88 -11.72
N SER A 268 -32.29 5.17 -10.60
CA SER A 268 -32.29 5.73 -9.25
C SER A 268 -31.06 5.31 -8.46
N ALA A 269 -30.77 6.02 -7.37
CA ALA A 269 -29.68 5.66 -6.46
C ALA A 269 -29.85 4.24 -5.85
N ASN A 270 -31.09 3.73 -5.79
CA ASN A 270 -31.38 2.40 -5.27
C ASN A 270 -30.96 1.25 -6.22
N ASP A 271 -30.74 1.56 -7.49
CA ASP A 271 -30.33 0.57 -8.50
C ASP A 271 -28.80 0.45 -8.59
N LEU A 272 -28.07 1.33 -7.89
CA LEU A 272 -26.63 1.38 -7.96
C LEU A 272 -25.99 0.25 -7.18
N TRP A 273 -24.82 -0.11 -7.64
CA TRP A 273 -23.94 -1.03 -6.94
C TRP A 273 -23.45 -0.40 -5.62
N ILE A 274 -23.77 -1.07 -4.50
CA ILE A 274 -23.27 -0.72 -3.18
C ILE A 274 -21.88 -1.32 -3.01
N HIS A 275 -20.91 -0.48 -2.69
CA HIS A 275 -19.54 -0.94 -2.43
C HIS A 275 -19.50 -1.79 -1.16
N ASP A 276 -19.00 -3.01 -1.31
CA ASP A 276 -18.68 -3.91 -0.21
C ASP A 276 -17.19 -4.27 -0.30
N GLU A 277 -16.40 -3.70 0.58
CA GLU A 277 -14.95 -3.92 0.60
C GLU A 277 -14.54 -5.35 0.98
N HIS A 278 -15.49 -6.18 1.45
CA HIS A 278 -15.26 -7.59 1.79
C HIS A 278 -15.60 -8.54 0.64
N ASP A 279 -16.25 -8.06 -0.40
CA ASP A 279 -16.59 -8.86 -1.60
C ASP A 279 -15.42 -8.91 -2.57
N LYS A 280 -14.68 -10.02 -2.52
CA LYS A 280 -13.48 -10.21 -3.36
C LYS A 280 -13.80 -10.19 -4.86
N THR A 281 -14.92 -10.74 -5.29
CA THR A 281 -15.31 -10.76 -6.71
C THR A 281 -15.53 -9.35 -7.21
N LYS A 282 -16.27 -8.56 -6.43
CA LYS A 282 -16.53 -7.15 -6.75
C LYS A 282 -15.25 -6.31 -6.68
N ALA A 283 -14.33 -6.62 -5.76
CA ALA A 283 -13.04 -5.94 -5.69
C ALA A 283 -12.22 -6.10 -6.99
N HIS A 284 -12.22 -7.30 -7.61
CA HIS A 284 -11.58 -7.50 -8.91
C HIS A 284 -12.25 -6.67 -10.03
N ILE A 285 -13.57 -6.57 -10.03
CA ILE A 285 -14.28 -5.72 -11.01
C ILE A 285 -13.90 -4.25 -10.80
N ILE A 286 -13.89 -3.76 -9.55
CA ILE A 286 -13.49 -2.36 -9.26
C ILE A 286 -12.03 -2.10 -9.64
N ALA A 287 -11.14 -3.03 -9.35
CA ALA A 287 -9.72 -2.90 -9.70
C ALA A 287 -9.51 -2.81 -11.23
N SER A 288 -10.34 -3.47 -12.04
CA SER A 288 -10.28 -3.41 -13.50
C SER A 288 -10.65 -2.05 -14.10
N PHE A 289 -11.23 -1.12 -13.33
CA PHE A 289 -11.44 0.27 -13.78
C PHE A 289 -10.13 1.06 -13.97
N PHE A 290 -9.02 0.39 -13.89
CA PHE A 290 -7.69 0.92 -14.22
C PHE A 290 -7.50 1.04 -15.74
N ASP A 291 -7.98 0.07 -16.49
CA ASP A 291 -7.81 0.05 -17.94
C ASP A 291 -8.84 0.98 -18.59
N THR A 292 -8.38 1.80 -19.54
CA THR A 292 -9.17 2.82 -20.23
C THR A 292 -10.29 2.28 -21.11
N ALA A 293 -10.45 0.96 -21.18
CA ALA A 293 -11.49 0.34 -21.99
C ALA A 293 -11.95 -1.01 -21.42
N TYR A 294 -12.61 -1.01 -20.28
CA TYR A 294 -13.42 -2.17 -19.92
C TYR A 294 -14.62 -2.25 -20.89
N ASP A 295 -14.59 -3.17 -21.83
CA ASP A 295 -15.58 -3.28 -22.94
C ASP A 295 -15.77 -1.96 -23.74
N GLY A 296 -14.72 -1.11 -23.85
CA GLY A 296 -14.78 0.17 -24.57
C GLY A 296 -15.43 1.31 -23.80
N VAL A 297 -15.61 1.18 -22.49
CA VAL A 297 -16.19 2.21 -21.61
C VAL A 297 -15.11 2.69 -20.64
N ASP A 298 -14.90 4.00 -20.59
CA ASP A 298 -14.01 4.65 -19.62
C ASP A 298 -14.71 4.77 -18.26
N PHE A 299 -14.30 3.93 -17.31
CA PHE A 299 -14.77 4.02 -15.93
C PHE A 299 -13.92 5.00 -15.12
N PRO A 300 -14.52 5.69 -14.11
CA PRO A 300 -13.76 6.54 -13.22
C PRO A 300 -12.77 5.73 -12.38
N ARG A 301 -11.57 6.27 -12.16
CA ARG A 301 -10.53 5.63 -11.34
C ARG A 301 -11.00 5.49 -9.89
N PRO A 302 -10.95 4.29 -9.30
CA PRO A 302 -11.38 4.08 -7.91
C PRO A 302 -10.29 4.51 -6.93
N PHE A 303 -10.69 5.27 -5.91
CA PHE A 303 -9.88 5.69 -4.75
C PHE A 303 -10.57 5.28 -3.45
N GLY A 304 -9.82 4.85 -2.47
CA GLY A 304 -10.29 4.34 -1.18
C GLY A 304 -9.91 2.89 -0.98
N VAL A 305 -10.57 2.22 -0.04
CA VAL A 305 -10.37 0.79 0.23
C VAL A 305 -11.13 -0.02 -0.81
N ILE A 306 -10.40 -0.73 -1.65
CA ILE A 306 -10.94 -1.61 -2.71
C ILE A 306 -11.33 -2.95 -2.11
N TYR A 307 -10.48 -3.48 -1.23
CA TYR A 307 -10.67 -4.78 -0.59
C TYR A 307 -10.10 -4.82 0.82
N SER A 308 -10.80 -5.51 1.73
CA SER A 308 -10.36 -5.78 3.10
C SER A 308 -10.89 -7.14 3.55
N GLU A 309 -10.02 -8.03 4.02
CA GLU A 309 -10.34 -9.39 4.48
C GLU A 309 -9.65 -9.67 5.81
N ASP A 310 -10.39 -10.13 6.80
CA ASP A 310 -9.83 -10.64 8.04
C ASP A 310 -9.21 -12.03 7.79
N ARG A 311 -7.89 -12.12 7.95
CA ARG A 311 -7.15 -13.33 7.75
C ARG A 311 -5.97 -13.42 8.72
N SER A 312 -5.71 -14.61 9.28
CA SER A 312 -4.55 -14.83 10.17
C SER A 312 -3.26 -14.37 9.52
N THR A 313 -2.40 -13.74 10.29
CA THR A 313 -1.08 -13.31 9.84
C THR A 313 -0.10 -14.49 9.80
N TYR A 314 0.95 -14.34 9.00
CA TYR A 314 1.97 -15.38 8.86
C TYR A 314 2.72 -15.60 10.18
N GLU A 315 3.15 -14.54 10.85
CA GLU A 315 3.89 -14.61 12.11
C GLU A 315 3.06 -15.17 13.25
N GLU A 316 1.76 -14.86 13.35
CA GLU A 316 0.86 -15.47 14.32
C GLU A 316 0.69 -16.97 14.06
N SER A 317 0.47 -17.35 12.80
CA SER A 317 0.32 -18.75 12.41
C SER A 317 1.60 -19.55 12.69
N MET A 318 2.76 -18.96 12.43
CA MET A 318 4.06 -19.55 12.74
C MET A 318 4.27 -19.71 14.25
N GLN A 319 3.94 -18.69 15.05
CA GLN A 319 4.09 -18.74 16.50
C GLN A 319 3.15 -19.79 17.11
N ASN A 320 1.89 -19.83 16.68
CA ASN A 320 0.93 -20.82 17.13
C ASN A 320 1.42 -22.26 16.84
N GLN A 321 1.99 -22.51 15.65
CA GLN A 321 2.55 -23.81 15.31
C GLN A 321 3.73 -24.19 16.22
N ILE A 322 4.58 -23.23 16.57
CA ILE A 322 5.71 -23.43 17.50
C ILE A 322 5.18 -23.74 18.90
N ASP A 323 4.22 -22.97 19.39
CA ASP A 323 3.66 -23.13 20.74
C ASP A 323 2.93 -24.47 20.90
N GLU A 324 2.14 -24.88 19.91
CA GLU A 324 1.51 -26.20 19.87
C GLU A 324 2.54 -27.33 19.89
N LEU A 325 3.65 -27.17 19.17
CA LEU A 325 4.72 -28.16 19.12
C LEU A 325 5.43 -28.27 20.47
N ILE A 326 5.72 -27.13 21.11
CA ILE A 326 6.33 -27.04 22.45
C ILE A 326 5.39 -27.68 23.49
N ALA A 327 4.10 -27.36 23.44
CA ALA A 327 3.11 -27.93 24.36
C ALA A 327 3.04 -29.45 24.24
N ARG A 328 3.15 -30.00 23.03
CA ARG A 328 3.05 -31.45 22.75
C ARG A 328 4.35 -32.20 23.01
N LYS A 329 5.51 -31.64 22.72
CA LYS A 329 6.83 -32.35 22.75
C LYS A 329 7.80 -31.81 23.80
N GLY A 330 7.49 -30.71 24.47
CA GLY A 330 8.40 -29.96 25.33
C GLY A 330 9.44 -29.16 24.51
N ARG A 331 10.15 -28.27 25.19
CA ARG A 331 11.30 -27.57 24.57
C ARG A 331 12.49 -28.51 24.49
N PRO A 332 13.12 -28.69 23.32
CA PRO A 332 14.36 -29.45 23.21
C PRO A 332 15.50 -28.68 23.88
N SER A 333 16.50 -29.39 24.43
CA SER A 333 17.74 -28.77 24.89
C SER A 333 18.57 -28.26 23.71
N LEU A 334 19.31 -27.19 23.91
CA LEU A 334 20.20 -26.67 22.88
C LEU A 334 21.24 -27.72 22.45
N ASP A 335 21.80 -28.46 23.41
CA ASP A 335 22.78 -29.53 23.14
C ASP A 335 22.20 -30.60 22.22
N LYS A 336 20.93 -31.00 22.45
CA LYS A 336 20.24 -31.96 21.57
C LYS A 336 19.99 -31.42 20.16
N ILE A 337 19.70 -30.13 20.02
CA ILE A 337 19.52 -29.49 18.71
C ILE A 337 20.86 -29.43 17.97
N LEU A 338 21.94 -29.04 18.65
CA LEU A 338 23.26 -28.88 18.05
C LEU A 338 23.90 -30.24 17.70
N SER A 339 23.76 -31.27 18.55
CA SER A 339 24.34 -32.56 18.31
C SER A 339 23.52 -33.43 17.35
N GLY A 340 22.19 -33.22 17.30
CA GLY A 340 21.27 -34.05 16.51
C GLY A 340 21.19 -35.50 17.03
N ASP A 341 20.63 -36.37 16.21
CA ASP A 341 20.47 -37.78 16.54
C ASP A 341 21.60 -38.67 16.00
N LYS A 342 22.55 -38.09 15.25
CA LYS A 342 23.68 -38.79 14.62
C LYS A 342 25.01 -38.32 15.20
N THR A 343 25.26 -38.67 16.44
CA THR A 343 26.52 -38.35 17.13
C THR A 343 27.38 -39.61 17.27
N TRP A 344 28.70 -39.46 17.24
CA TRP A 344 29.68 -40.47 17.57
C TRP A 344 30.68 -39.91 18.57
N THR A 345 31.21 -40.78 19.42
CA THR A 345 32.25 -40.41 20.36
C THR A 345 33.62 -40.78 19.77
N ILE A 346 34.52 -39.83 19.74
CA ILE A 346 35.94 -40.07 19.41
C ILE A 346 36.58 -40.65 20.68
N MET A 347 37.04 -41.91 20.60
CA MET A 347 37.82 -42.55 21.69
C MET A 347 39.28 -42.20 21.57
#